data_a4ed1ba7ae3fe5e82ec22ac0c9e8c26b
#
_entry.id   a4ed1ba7ae3fe5e82ec22ac0c9e8c26b
#
_cell.length_a   1.000
_cell.length_b   1.000
_cell.length_c   1.000
_cell.angle_alpha   90.00
_cell.angle_beta   90.00
_cell.angle_gamma   90.00
#
_symmetry.space_group_name_H-M   'P 1'
#
loop_
_entity.id
_entity.type
_entity.pdbx_description
1 polymer ?
#
loop_
_entity_poly.entity_id
_entity_poly.type
_entity_poly.pdbx_seq_one_letter_code
_entity_poly.pdbx_strand_id
1 'polypeptide(L)'
;MSFLEFDCSDRTFEEIQIFAGFQDSNLEMLNKCFKSVFMIRDQKIKVEVNDSLDTKKVEEVIDACFSIIDTQHRLNYQDVNYICSLAFKNRLKDFKARQLQAVCKTKTGEMIYPKTIGQAILCDAMRHNEVVFATGVAGTGKTYLAVAYAVNMLKSERVEKIILTRPAVEAGESLGFLPGDMKEKVDPYLRPLYDALNEMLGLETVEKYVEKQVIEIAPLAFMRGRTLNDAVVILDEAQNATCAQMKMFLTRMGKNCKMVVTGDVTQIDLIKKKDSGLMQACTILDHIDGISIIHLENSDVVRNPLVQKIIERYAKVE
;
A
#
# COMPACT_ATOMS: atom_id res chain seq x y z
N MET A 1 25.09 -10.39 -33.91
CA MET A 1 24.29 -9.90 -32.77
C MET A 1 25.15 -8.85 -32.07
N SER A 2 24.66 -7.64 -31.91
CA SER A 2 25.33 -6.58 -31.16
C SER A 2 24.74 -6.51 -29.76
N PHE A 3 25.57 -6.20 -28.75
CA PHE A 3 25.16 -6.07 -27.39
C PHE A 3 25.42 -4.67 -26.86
N LEU A 4 24.50 -4.11 -26.15
CA LEU A 4 24.68 -2.96 -25.27
C LEU A 4 25.24 -3.48 -23.96
N GLU A 5 26.37 -2.94 -23.48
CA GLU A 5 27.03 -3.38 -22.25
C GLU A 5 26.98 -2.28 -21.19
N PHE A 6 26.54 -2.64 -19.97
CA PHE A 6 26.60 -1.79 -18.80
C PHE A 6 27.61 -2.38 -17.82
N ASP A 7 28.64 -1.61 -17.50
CA ASP A 7 29.65 -2.00 -16.55
C ASP A 7 29.10 -1.96 -15.12
N CYS A 8 29.30 -3.05 -14.38
CA CYS A 8 28.90 -3.21 -12.98
C CYS A 8 30.12 -3.58 -12.11
N SER A 9 31.35 -3.19 -12.54
CA SER A 9 32.58 -3.49 -11.80
C SER A 9 32.66 -2.79 -10.43
N ASP A 10 31.88 -1.73 -10.23
CA ASP A 10 31.70 -1.00 -8.97
C ASP A 10 30.65 -1.65 -8.04
N ARG A 11 29.97 -2.70 -8.50
CA ARG A 11 28.94 -3.42 -7.77
C ARG A 11 29.46 -4.70 -7.13
N THR A 12 28.96 -5.01 -5.95
CA THR A 12 29.26 -6.28 -5.29
C THR A 12 28.57 -7.45 -5.99
N PHE A 13 29.10 -8.66 -5.80
CA PHE A 13 28.48 -9.87 -6.33
C PHE A 13 27.06 -10.07 -5.80
N GLU A 14 26.80 -9.71 -4.54
CA GLU A 14 25.47 -9.77 -3.91
C GLU A 14 24.48 -8.82 -4.59
N GLU A 15 24.87 -7.58 -4.87
CA GLU A 15 24.02 -6.61 -5.58
C GLU A 15 23.66 -7.09 -6.99
N ILE A 16 24.61 -7.69 -7.68
CA ILE A 16 24.39 -8.27 -9.02
C ILE A 16 23.44 -9.47 -8.95
N GLN A 17 23.56 -10.32 -7.92
CA GLN A 17 22.61 -11.41 -7.69
C GLN A 17 21.20 -10.90 -7.37
N ILE A 18 21.09 -9.87 -6.53
CA ILE A 18 19.81 -9.21 -6.24
C ILE A 18 19.19 -8.62 -7.52
N PHE A 19 20.02 -8.01 -8.39
CA PHE A 19 19.56 -7.49 -9.68
C PHE A 19 19.02 -8.60 -10.58
N ALA A 20 19.71 -9.75 -10.68
CA ALA A 20 19.25 -10.90 -11.46
C ALA A 20 17.96 -11.49 -10.92
N GLY A 21 17.78 -11.46 -9.59
CA GLY A 21 16.67 -12.08 -8.87
C GLY A 21 16.84 -13.60 -8.71
N PHE A 22 16.00 -14.18 -7.87
CA PHE A 22 16.02 -15.62 -7.67
C PHE A 22 15.71 -16.36 -8.98
N GLN A 23 16.61 -17.27 -9.38
CA GLN A 23 16.54 -17.99 -10.68
C GLN A 23 16.34 -17.05 -11.88
N ASP A 24 17.05 -15.92 -11.90
CA ASP A 24 17.00 -14.92 -12.97
C ASP A 24 15.62 -14.28 -13.23
N SER A 25 14.72 -14.33 -12.24
CA SER A 25 13.34 -13.86 -12.37
C SER A 25 13.23 -12.37 -12.76
N ASN A 26 14.17 -11.55 -12.32
CA ASN A 26 14.20 -10.12 -12.68
C ASN A 26 14.70 -9.94 -14.13
N LEU A 27 15.70 -10.73 -14.55
CA LEU A 27 16.18 -10.72 -15.95
C LEU A 27 15.08 -11.18 -16.91
N GLU A 28 14.33 -12.23 -16.54
CA GLU A 28 13.18 -12.68 -17.33
C GLU A 28 12.11 -11.59 -17.46
N MET A 29 11.87 -10.81 -16.38
CA MET A 29 10.93 -9.68 -16.44
C MET A 29 11.45 -8.58 -17.38
N LEU A 30 12.74 -8.23 -17.32
CA LEU A 30 13.35 -7.28 -18.25
C LEU A 30 13.25 -7.77 -19.69
N ASN A 31 13.56 -9.05 -19.95
CA ASN A 31 13.44 -9.68 -21.27
C ASN A 31 12.02 -9.50 -21.84
N LYS A 32 11.02 -9.74 -20.98
CA LYS A 32 9.62 -9.61 -21.36
C LYS A 32 9.21 -8.16 -21.65
N CYS A 33 9.67 -7.22 -20.80
CA CYS A 33 9.33 -5.80 -20.94
C CYS A 33 9.94 -5.18 -22.21
N PHE A 34 11.21 -5.47 -22.48
CA PHE A 34 11.95 -4.89 -23.61
C PHE A 34 11.94 -5.75 -24.87
N LYS A 35 11.40 -6.97 -24.80
CA LYS A 35 11.45 -7.96 -25.89
C LYS A 35 12.89 -8.17 -26.41
N SER A 36 13.84 -8.22 -25.50
CA SER A 36 15.27 -8.35 -25.75
C SER A 36 15.89 -9.25 -24.69
N VAL A 37 17.04 -9.83 -24.96
CA VAL A 37 17.73 -10.74 -24.04
C VAL A 37 18.67 -9.95 -23.14
N PHE A 38 18.42 -9.97 -21.84
CA PHE A 38 19.31 -9.47 -20.81
C PHE A 38 20.08 -10.63 -20.20
N MET A 39 21.39 -10.48 -20.08
CA MET A 39 22.27 -11.48 -19.46
C MET A 39 23.33 -10.78 -18.62
N ILE A 40 23.87 -11.46 -17.63
CA ILE A 40 25.00 -10.98 -16.83
C ILE A 40 26.20 -11.86 -17.12
N ARG A 41 27.30 -11.26 -17.55
CA ARG A 41 28.60 -11.90 -17.78
C ARG A 41 29.73 -10.94 -17.46
N ASP A 42 30.77 -11.42 -16.78
CA ASP A 42 32.01 -10.69 -16.51
C ASP A 42 31.75 -9.33 -15.83
N GLN A 43 30.88 -9.32 -14.82
CA GLN A 43 30.42 -8.11 -14.10
C GLN A 43 29.81 -7.04 -15.03
N LYS A 44 29.20 -7.46 -16.13
CA LYS A 44 28.49 -6.59 -17.05
C LYS A 44 27.09 -7.10 -17.30
N ILE A 45 26.12 -6.19 -17.35
CA ILE A 45 24.80 -6.45 -17.90
C ILE A 45 24.88 -6.26 -19.40
N LYS A 46 24.62 -7.31 -20.17
CA LYS A 46 24.61 -7.31 -21.63
C LYS A 46 23.17 -7.42 -22.11
N VAL A 47 22.80 -6.53 -23.03
CA VAL A 47 21.43 -6.49 -23.59
C VAL A 47 21.57 -6.64 -25.11
N GLU A 48 20.85 -7.63 -25.66
CA GLU A 48 20.83 -7.84 -27.11
C GLU A 48 20.13 -6.66 -27.80
N VAL A 49 20.83 -6.03 -28.78
CA VAL A 49 20.27 -4.89 -29.50
C VAL A 49 19.41 -5.39 -30.66
N ASN A 50 18.17 -4.95 -30.70
CA ASN A 50 17.25 -5.13 -31.80
C ASN A 50 16.66 -3.77 -32.24
N ASP A 51 16.02 -3.73 -33.41
CA ASP A 51 15.54 -2.47 -34.03
C ASP A 51 14.46 -1.73 -33.16
N SER A 52 13.85 -2.41 -32.23
CA SER A 52 12.81 -1.85 -31.35
C SER A 52 13.34 -1.43 -29.97
N LEU A 53 14.62 -1.64 -29.67
CA LEU A 53 15.20 -1.40 -28.35
C LEU A 53 15.47 0.09 -28.13
N ASP A 54 14.79 0.67 -27.14
CA ASP A 54 15.08 2.02 -26.65
C ASP A 54 16.21 1.95 -25.63
N THR A 55 17.44 2.16 -26.09
CA THR A 55 18.66 2.05 -25.28
C THR A 55 18.68 3.00 -24.10
N LYS A 56 18.10 4.19 -24.25
CA LYS A 56 17.99 5.19 -23.17
C LYS A 56 17.05 4.71 -22.05
N LYS A 57 15.94 4.10 -22.42
CA LYS A 57 15.02 3.53 -21.41
C LYS A 57 15.62 2.33 -20.70
N VAL A 58 16.42 1.53 -21.40
CA VAL A 58 17.17 0.42 -20.78
C VAL A 58 18.11 0.96 -19.70
N GLU A 59 18.90 1.98 -19.99
CA GLU A 59 19.81 2.62 -19.05
C GLU A 59 19.03 3.19 -17.85
N GLU A 60 17.97 3.97 -18.10
CA GLU A 60 17.15 4.56 -17.05
C GLU A 60 16.53 3.49 -16.11
N VAL A 61 16.14 2.32 -16.66
CA VAL A 61 15.56 1.21 -15.88
C VAL A 61 16.62 0.50 -15.05
N ILE A 62 17.79 0.22 -15.61
CA ILE A 62 18.92 -0.40 -14.89
C ILE A 62 19.33 0.49 -13.71
N ASP A 63 19.50 1.78 -13.92
CA ASP A 63 19.82 2.76 -12.87
C ASP A 63 18.76 2.80 -11.77
N ALA A 64 17.46 2.75 -12.14
CA ALA A 64 16.38 2.75 -11.16
C ALA A 64 16.35 1.46 -10.34
N CYS A 65 16.66 0.31 -10.96
CA CYS A 65 16.78 -0.96 -10.26
C CYS A 65 17.92 -0.93 -9.24
N PHE A 66 19.09 -0.43 -9.62
CA PHE A 66 20.21 -0.29 -8.69
C PHE A 66 19.92 0.73 -7.58
N SER A 67 19.22 1.82 -7.85
CA SER A 67 18.79 2.78 -6.82
C SER A 67 17.91 2.13 -5.74
N ILE A 68 17.05 1.16 -6.10
CA ILE A 68 16.30 0.37 -5.13
C ILE A 68 17.22 -0.55 -4.34
N ILE A 69 18.16 -1.24 -5.02
CA ILE A 69 19.11 -2.14 -4.37
C ILE A 69 19.95 -1.37 -3.34
N ASP A 70 20.47 -0.19 -3.71
CA ASP A 70 21.27 0.68 -2.85
C ASP A 70 20.50 1.10 -1.58
N THR A 71 19.19 1.30 -1.69
CA THR A 71 18.36 1.81 -0.59
C THR A 71 17.75 0.69 0.24
N GLN A 72 17.33 -0.40 -0.39
CA GLN A 72 16.49 -1.43 0.23
C GLN A 72 17.19 -2.79 0.34
N HIS A 73 18.37 -2.95 -0.25
CA HIS A 73 19.12 -4.22 -0.34
C HIS A 73 18.28 -5.39 -0.87
N ARG A 74 17.30 -5.09 -1.72
CA ARG A 74 16.42 -6.07 -2.38
C ARG A 74 15.87 -5.51 -3.68
N LEU A 75 15.48 -6.41 -4.58
CA LEU A 75 14.75 -6.10 -5.80
C LEU A 75 13.94 -7.34 -6.18
N ASN A 76 12.65 -7.20 -6.36
CA ASN A 76 11.82 -8.31 -6.83
C ASN A 76 11.26 -8.01 -8.22
N TYR A 77 10.73 -9.03 -8.90
CA TYR A 77 10.21 -8.91 -10.26
C TYR A 77 9.04 -7.92 -10.40
N GLN A 78 8.27 -7.68 -9.31
CA GLN A 78 7.18 -6.69 -9.32
C GLN A 78 7.74 -5.27 -9.36
N ASP A 79 8.83 -5.03 -8.62
CA ASP A 79 9.54 -3.75 -8.63
C ASP A 79 10.09 -3.46 -10.05
N VAL A 80 10.71 -4.47 -10.68
CA VAL A 80 11.21 -4.37 -12.07
C VAL A 80 10.07 -4.08 -13.05
N ASN A 81 8.95 -4.81 -12.95
CA ASN A 81 7.79 -4.59 -13.80
C ASN A 81 7.21 -3.17 -13.65
N TYR A 82 7.13 -2.67 -12.42
CA TYR A 82 6.67 -1.32 -12.14
C TYR A 82 7.61 -0.25 -12.72
N ILE A 83 8.92 -0.40 -12.49
CA ILE A 83 9.95 0.49 -13.06
C ILE A 83 9.85 0.52 -14.57
N CYS A 84 9.75 -0.64 -15.23
CA CYS A 84 9.56 -0.72 -16.68
C CYS A 84 8.30 0.02 -17.12
N SER A 85 7.18 -0.16 -16.41
CA SER A 85 5.92 0.52 -16.73
C SER A 85 6.05 2.05 -16.65
N LEU A 86 6.79 2.56 -15.68
CA LEU A 86 7.08 3.99 -15.53
C LEU A 86 7.99 4.50 -16.63
N ALA A 87 9.02 3.73 -17.02
CA ALA A 87 9.92 4.09 -18.11
C ALA A 87 9.17 4.23 -19.45
N PHE A 88 8.28 3.28 -19.74
CA PHE A 88 7.46 3.36 -20.97
C PHE A 88 6.43 4.50 -20.95
N LYS A 89 6.00 4.96 -19.76
CA LYS A 89 5.16 6.14 -19.57
C LYS A 89 5.93 7.45 -19.42
N ASN A 90 7.28 7.44 -19.52
CA ASN A 90 8.18 8.57 -19.29
C ASN A 90 8.04 9.22 -17.90
N ARG A 91 7.65 8.44 -16.87
CA ARG A 91 7.43 8.89 -15.49
C ARG A 91 8.52 8.45 -14.50
N LEU A 92 9.61 7.88 -14.98
CA LEU A 92 10.66 7.35 -14.12
C LEU A 92 11.37 8.45 -13.29
N LYS A 93 11.40 9.68 -13.80
CA LYS A 93 11.93 10.84 -13.08
C LYS A 93 11.12 11.14 -11.81
N ASP A 94 9.81 10.96 -11.85
CA ASP A 94 8.93 11.17 -10.69
C ASP A 94 9.24 10.15 -9.58
N PHE A 95 9.66 8.95 -9.95
CA PHE A 95 10.06 7.90 -9.02
C PHE A 95 11.41 8.21 -8.36
N LYS A 96 12.43 8.59 -9.14
CA LYS A 96 13.76 8.95 -8.64
C LYS A 96 13.74 10.20 -7.74
N ALA A 97 12.88 11.18 -8.03
CA ALA A 97 12.75 12.41 -7.23
C ALA A 97 12.17 12.18 -5.84
N ARG A 98 11.49 11.05 -5.60
CA ARG A 98 10.91 10.70 -4.30
C ARG A 98 11.81 9.69 -3.61
N GLN A 99 12.62 10.16 -2.68
CA GLN A 99 13.36 9.24 -1.78
C GLN A 99 12.35 8.34 -1.09
N LEU A 100 12.44 7.05 -1.35
CA LEU A 100 11.59 6.04 -0.74
C LEU A 100 12.00 5.85 0.72
N GLN A 101 11.41 6.65 1.61
CA GLN A 101 11.61 6.49 3.04
C GLN A 101 10.82 5.29 3.56
N ALA A 102 11.47 4.49 4.38
CA ALA A 102 10.79 3.39 5.06
C ALA A 102 9.62 3.92 5.91
N VAL A 103 8.52 3.17 5.88
CA VAL A 103 7.31 3.49 6.63
C VAL A 103 7.37 2.89 8.03
N CYS A 104 7.78 1.63 8.12
CA CYS A 104 7.84 0.87 9.36
C CYS A 104 8.88 -0.24 9.25
N LYS A 105 9.30 -0.80 10.39
CA LYS A 105 10.11 -2.02 10.49
C LYS A 105 9.23 -3.15 10.99
N THR A 106 9.24 -4.30 10.30
CA THR A 106 8.54 -5.52 10.71
C THR A 106 9.15 -6.13 11.97
N LYS A 107 8.49 -7.14 12.54
CA LYS A 107 9.04 -7.96 13.66
C LYS A 107 10.35 -8.64 13.28
N THR A 108 10.48 -9.10 12.03
CA THR A 108 11.67 -9.79 11.52
C THR A 108 12.83 -8.86 11.19
N GLY A 109 12.62 -7.54 11.29
CA GLY A 109 13.63 -6.54 11.00
C GLY A 109 13.60 -6.00 9.57
N GLU A 110 12.72 -6.52 8.72
CA GLU A 110 12.54 -6.05 7.35
C GLU A 110 11.89 -4.66 7.33
N MET A 111 12.39 -3.79 6.46
CA MET A 111 11.84 -2.43 6.31
C MET A 111 10.72 -2.42 5.28
N ILE A 112 9.59 -1.81 5.63
CA ILE A 112 8.45 -1.60 4.74
C ILE A 112 8.64 -0.29 3.99
N TYR A 113 8.70 -0.36 2.66
CA TYR A 113 8.80 0.79 1.77
C TYR A 113 7.56 0.92 0.89
N PRO A 114 7.17 2.14 0.50
CA PRO A 114 6.20 2.30 -0.59
C PRO A 114 6.79 1.74 -1.88
N LYS A 115 6.01 0.93 -2.58
CA LYS A 115 6.43 0.25 -3.83
C LYS A 115 6.09 1.04 -5.08
N THR A 116 5.20 2.02 -4.98
CA THR A 116 4.73 2.82 -6.10
C THR A 116 4.77 4.31 -5.77
N ILE A 117 4.68 5.15 -6.81
CA ILE A 117 4.61 6.62 -6.64
C ILE A 117 3.37 6.99 -5.82
N GLY A 118 2.21 6.42 -6.14
CA GLY A 118 0.98 6.68 -5.39
C GLY A 118 1.09 6.29 -3.92
N GLN A 119 1.72 5.15 -3.63
CA GLN A 119 2.01 4.74 -2.25
C GLN A 119 2.97 5.70 -1.54
N ALA A 120 3.99 6.21 -2.23
CA ALA A 120 4.92 7.19 -1.66
C ALA A 120 4.21 8.51 -1.34
N ILE A 121 3.31 8.97 -2.23
CA ILE A 121 2.46 10.15 -2.01
C ILE A 121 1.56 9.95 -0.79
N LEU A 122 0.94 8.77 -0.66
CA LEU A 122 0.10 8.43 0.49
C LEU A 122 0.90 8.47 1.80
N CYS A 123 2.09 7.88 1.82
CA CYS A 123 2.94 7.89 3.01
C CYS A 123 3.37 9.31 3.39
N ASP A 124 3.66 10.14 2.40
CA ASP A 124 4.00 11.55 2.61
C ASP A 124 2.81 12.35 3.14
N ALA A 125 1.62 12.14 2.56
CA ALA A 125 0.38 12.75 3.04
C ALA A 125 0.09 12.40 4.51
N MET A 126 0.28 11.13 4.91
CA MET A 126 0.12 10.71 6.30
C MET A 126 1.11 11.36 7.26
N ARG A 127 2.31 11.75 6.81
CA ARG A 127 3.29 12.46 7.65
C ARG A 127 2.87 13.91 7.92
N HIS A 128 2.29 14.58 6.94
CA HIS A 128 2.09 16.03 6.95
C HIS A 128 0.66 16.48 7.25
N ASN A 129 -0.33 15.58 7.21
CA ASN A 129 -1.74 15.93 7.42
C ASN A 129 -2.34 15.19 8.61
N GLU A 130 -3.34 15.79 9.23
CA GLU A 130 -4.06 15.22 10.37
C GLU A 130 -5.12 14.20 9.91
N VAL A 131 -5.76 14.46 8.77
CA VAL A 131 -6.73 13.56 8.16
C VAL A 131 -6.30 13.21 6.75
N VAL A 132 -6.22 11.92 6.44
CA VAL A 132 -5.86 11.45 5.11
C VAL A 132 -6.90 10.47 4.59
N PHE A 133 -7.47 10.78 3.44
CA PHE A 133 -8.31 9.86 2.69
C PHE A 133 -7.45 9.16 1.64
N ALA A 134 -7.45 7.84 1.66
CA ALA A 134 -6.76 6.98 0.69
C ALA A 134 -7.80 6.16 -0.08
N THR A 135 -8.12 6.58 -1.28
CA THR A 135 -9.09 5.91 -2.15
C THR A 135 -8.38 5.20 -3.31
N GLY A 136 -9.00 4.18 -3.86
CA GLY A 136 -8.46 3.44 -5.00
C GLY A 136 -8.84 1.97 -4.96
N VAL A 137 -8.57 1.27 -6.06
CA VAL A 137 -8.92 -0.14 -6.22
C VAL A 137 -8.23 -1.06 -5.20
N ALA A 138 -8.81 -2.23 -4.98
CA ALA A 138 -8.24 -3.22 -4.07
C ALA A 138 -6.83 -3.67 -4.52
N GLY A 139 -5.92 -3.90 -3.55
CA GLY A 139 -4.54 -4.33 -3.81
C GLY A 139 -3.53 -3.20 -4.04
N THR A 140 -3.92 -1.94 -3.87
CA THR A 140 -3.00 -0.79 -3.91
C THR A 140 -2.26 -0.55 -2.58
N GLY A 141 -2.49 -1.37 -1.55
CA GLY A 141 -1.77 -1.31 -0.27
C GLY A 141 -2.25 -0.22 0.70
N LYS A 142 -3.41 0.42 0.48
CA LYS A 142 -3.95 1.51 1.31
C LYS A 142 -3.96 1.16 2.81
N THR A 143 -4.69 0.12 3.15
CA THR A 143 -4.88 -0.33 4.54
C THR A 143 -3.56 -0.80 5.15
N TYR A 144 -2.77 -1.56 4.40
CA TYR A 144 -1.47 -2.06 4.84
C TYR A 144 -0.52 -0.91 5.21
N LEU A 145 -0.39 0.11 4.35
CA LEU A 145 0.46 1.27 4.61
C LEU A 145 -0.08 2.15 5.74
N ALA A 146 -1.40 2.28 5.87
CA ALA A 146 -2.01 2.98 7.00
C ALA A 146 -1.68 2.29 8.33
N VAL A 147 -1.77 0.95 8.40
CA VAL A 147 -1.39 0.17 9.58
C VAL A 147 0.12 0.28 9.84
N ALA A 148 0.97 0.17 8.80
CA ALA A 148 2.41 0.34 8.94
C ALA A 148 2.78 1.72 9.51
N TYR A 149 2.15 2.76 9.01
CA TYR A 149 2.32 4.12 9.52
C TYR A 149 1.89 4.24 11.00
N ALA A 150 0.72 3.70 11.35
CA ALA A 150 0.22 3.71 12.73
C ALA A 150 1.16 2.99 13.70
N VAL A 151 1.67 1.81 13.31
CA VAL A 151 2.65 1.06 14.09
C VAL A 151 3.95 1.83 14.28
N ASN A 152 4.41 2.53 13.23
CA ASN A 152 5.60 3.38 13.35
C ASN A 152 5.38 4.54 14.33
N MET A 153 4.22 5.20 14.28
CA MET A 153 3.86 6.27 15.21
C MET A 153 3.80 5.76 16.66
N LEU A 154 3.26 4.56 16.89
CA LEU A 154 3.21 3.93 18.20
C LEU A 154 4.63 3.55 18.69
N LYS A 155 5.44 2.87 17.85
CA LYS A 155 6.82 2.47 18.18
C LYS A 155 7.73 3.67 18.48
N SER A 156 7.47 4.81 17.83
CA SER A 156 8.22 6.07 18.05
C SER A 156 7.63 6.95 19.16
N GLU A 157 6.66 6.43 19.92
CA GLU A 157 6.00 7.10 21.06
C GLU A 157 5.37 8.47 20.70
N ARG A 158 5.01 8.64 19.42
CA ARG A 158 4.32 9.85 18.95
C ARG A 158 2.84 9.81 19.25
N VAL A 159 2.27 8.61 19.42
CA VAL A 159 0.91 8.36 19.85
C VAL A 159 0.92 7.23 20.88
N GLU A 160 -0.12 7.19 21.70
CA GLU A 160 -0.29 6.17 22.74
C GLU A 160 -1.14 4.99 22.27
N LYS A 161 -1.94 5.18 21.21
CA LYS A 161 -2.94 4.19 20.77
C LYS A 161 -3.04 4.07 19.26
N ILE A 162 -3.42 2.87 18.82
CA ILE A 162 -3.90 2.59 17.47
C ILE A 162 -5.35 2.13 17.59
N ILE A 163 -6.25 2.76 16.84
CA ILE A 163 -7.66 2.38 16.78
C ILE A 163 -7.99 2.02 15.35
N LEU A 164 -8.38 0.77 15.14
CA LEU A 164 -8.78 0.25 13.84
C LEU A 164 -10.28 0.03 13.84
N THR A 165 -10.97 0.57 12.86
CA THR A 165 -12.42 0.45 12.77
C THR A 165 -12.87 0.20 11.33
N ARG A 166 -13.97 -0.52 11.21
CA ARG A 166 -14.68 -0.81 9.97
C ARG A 166 -16.17 -0.55 10.11
N PRO A 167 -16.86 -0.12 9.05
CA PRO A 167 -18.32 -0.19 9.02
C PRO A 167 -18.74 -1.67 9.14
N ALA A 168 -19.68 -1.95 10.01
CA ALA A 168 -20.34 -3.24 10.02
C ALA A 168 -21.36 -3.22 8.87
N VAL A 169 -21.00 -3.73 7.69
CA VAL A 169 -21.90 -3.84 6.55
C VAL A 169 -22.29 -5.29 6.42
N GLU A 170 -23.59 -5.50 6.40
CA GLU A 170 -24.18 -6.77 6.04
C GLU A 170 -24.17 -6.87 4.49
N ALA A 171 -23.13 -7.48 3.94
CA ALA A 171 -23.13 -7.84 2.51
C ALA A 171 -24.11 -8.99 2.29
N GLY A 172 -25.41 -8.68 2.26
CA GLY A 172 -26.48 -9.66 2.01
C GLY A 172 -26.77 -10.65 3.14
N GLU A 173 -25.92 -10.74 4.17
CA GLU A 173 -26.14 -11.56 5.36
C GLU A 173 -26.26 -10.65 6.58
N SER A 174 -27.42 -10.67 7.25
CA SER A 174 -27.59 -9.91 8.47
C SER A 174 -26.68 -10.47 9.57
N LEU A 175 -25.93 -9.62 10.27
CA LEU A 175 -25.12 -9.99 11.46
C LEU A 175 -25.94 -10.84 12.45
N GLY A 176 -27.27 -10.81 12.35
CA GLY A 176 -28.18 -11.63 13.13
C GLY A 176 -28.09 -13.14 12.91
N PHE A 177 -27.54 -13.60 11.78
CA PHE A 177 -27.44 -15.04 11.45
C PHE A 177 -26.17 -15.71 11.98
N LEU A 178 -25.15 -14.95 12.34
CA LEU A 178 -23.93 -15.54 12.91
C LEU A 178 -24.14 -15.84 14.40
N PRO A 179 -23.78 -17.05 14.89
CA PRO A 179 -23.80 -17.36 16.32
C PRO A 179 -22.69 -16.57 17.04
N GLY A 180 -22.92 -16.24 18.31
CA GLY A 180 -21.96 -15.54 19.16
C GLY A 180 -22.36 -14.12 19.54
N ASP A 181 -21.51 -13.47 20.32
CA ASP A 181 -21.69 -12.07 20.70
C ASP A 181 -21.34 -11.12 19.55
N MET A 182 -21.59 -9.81 19.71
CA MET A 182 -21.34 -8.82 18.66
C MET A 182 -19.86 -8.78 18.26
N LYS A 183 -18.94 -9.04 19.18
CA LYS A 183 -17.50 -9.04 18.94
C LYS A 183 -17.10 -10.25 18.09
N GLU A 184 -17.57 -11.42 18.43
CA GLU A 184 -17.32 -12.66 17.68
C GLU A 184 -17.87 -12.61 16.26
N LYS A 185 -19.01 -11.93 16.05
CA LYS A 185 -19.62 -11.76 14.72
C LYS A 185 -18.84 -10.82 13.81
N VAL A 186 -18.14 -9.83 14.36
CA VAL A 186 -17.39 -8.82 13.59
C VAL A 186 -15.93 -9.25 13.36
N ASP A 187 -15.40 -10.14 14.21
CA ASP A 187 -13.99 -10.56 14.20
C ASP A 187 -13.51 -11.09 12.82
N PRO A 188 -14.27 -11.91 12.07
CA PRO A 188 -13.85 -12.35 10.73
C PRO A 188 -13.58 -11.22 9.75
N TYR A 189 -14.32 -10.13 9.83
CA TYR A 189 -14.16 -8.97 8.96
C TYR A 189 -12.94 -8.11 9.31
N LEU A 190 -12.39 -8.30 10.52
CA LEU A 190 -11.25 -7.54 11.02
C LEU A 190 -9.92 -8.30 10.83
N ARG A 191 -9.95 -9.57 10.39
CA ARG A 191 -8.76 -10.40 10.17
C ARG A 191 -7.66 -9.73 9.36
N PRO A 192 -7.94 -9.06 8.21
CA PRO A 192 -6.89 -8.41 7.42
C PRO A 192 -6.12 -7.33 8.20
N LEU A 193 -6.76 -6.69 9.17
CA LEU A 193 -6.13 -5.70 10.04
C LEU A 193 -5.22 -6.38 11.06
N TYR A 194 -5.67 -7.51 11.66
CA TYR A 194 -4.83 -8.34 12.53
C TYR A 194 -3.62 -8.90 11.80
N ASP A 195 -3.79 -9.36 10.56
CA ASP A 195 -2.69 -9.93 9.76
C ASP A 195 -1.59 -8.89 9.53
N ALA A 196 -1.96 -7.65 9.17
CA ALA A 196 -1.01 -6.55 9.00
C ALA A 196 -0.31 -6.18 10.32
N LEU A 197 -1.04 -6.12 11.44
CA LEU A 197 -0.47 -5.86 12.76
C LEU A 197 0.51 -6.97 13.17
N ASN A 198 0.13 -8.25 12.95
CA ASN A 198 0.94 -9.42 13.31
C ASN A 198 2.25 -9.46 12.52
N GLU A 199 2.25 -9.10 11.25
CA GLU A 199 3.46 -8.96 10.44
C GLU A 199 4.42 -7.92 11.03
N MET A 200 3.90 -6.79 11.49
CA MET A 200 4.70 -5.64 11.95
C MET A 200 5.14 -5.74 13.42
N LEU A 201 4.33 -6.36 14.28
CA LEU A 201 4.54 -6.43 15.73
C LEU A 201 4.78 -7.83 16.24
N GLY A 202 4.25 -8.84 15.53
CA GLY A 202 4.16 -10.24 15.98
C GLY A 202 2.96 -10.49 16.88
N LEU A 203 2.44 -11.73 16.80
CA LEU A 203 1.21 -12.16 17.46
C LEU A 203 1.17 -11.82 18.96
N GLU A 204 2.18 -12.26 19.71
CA GLU A 204 2.25 -12.04 21.16
C GLU A 204 2.22 -10.56 21.57
N THR A 205 2.85 -9.70 20.76
CA THR A 205 2.85 -8.25 21.01
C THR A 205 1.49 -7.64 20.72
N VAL A 206 0.85 -8.08 19.63
CA VAL A 206 -0.51 -7.62 19.27
C VAL A 206 -1.50 -8.01 20.34
N GLU A 207 -1.50 -9.28 20.79
CA GLU A 207 -2.38 -9.77 21.87
C GLU A 207 -2.20 -8.93 23.15
N LYS A 208 -0.96 -8.72 23.59
CA LYS A 208 -0.63 -7.91 24.76
C LYS A 208 -1.09 -6.45 24.61
N TYR A 209 -0.99 -5.87 23.41
CA TYR A 209 -1.40 -4.50 23.18
C TYR A 209 -2.93 -4.35 23.09
N VAL A 210 -3.63 -5.36 22.57
CA VAL A 210 -5.10 -5.41 22.58
C VAL A 210 -5.60 -5.56 24.02
N GLU A 211 -5.02 -6.45 24.82
CA GLU A 211 -5.37 -6.64 26.23
C GLU A 211 -5.17 -5.36 27.06
N LYS A 212 -4.10 -4.61 26.79
CA LYS A 212 -3.78 -3.33 27.42
C LYS A 212 -4.55 -2.14 26.82
N GLN A 213 -5.38 -2.35 25.81
CA GLN A 213 -6.09 -1.29 25.09
C GLN A 213 -5.19 -0.24 24.44
N VAL A 214 -3.92 -0.60 24.13
CA VAL A 214 -3.00 0.17 23.29
C VAL A 214 -3.39 0.03 21.82
N ILE A 215 -3.82 -1.16 21.41
CA ILE A 215 -4.45 -1.42 20.12
C ILE A 215 -5.90 -1.76 20.38
N GLU A 216 -6.80 -1.05 19.73
CA GLU A 216 -8.25 -1.31 19.77
C GLU A 216 -8.73 -1.62 18.35
N ILE A 217 -9.48 -2.70 18.20
CA ILE A 217 -10.13 -3.05 16.94
C ILE A 217 -11.62 -3.19 17.24
N ALA A 218 -12.43 -2.32 16.63
CA ALA A 218 -13.85 -2.22 16.97
C ALA A 218 -14.70 -1.76 15.77
N PRO A 219 -15.98 -2.15 15.72
CA PRO A 219 -16.92 -1.62 14.73
C PRO A 219 -17.05 -0.09 14.80
N LEU A 220 -17.27 0.55 13.65
CA LEU A 220 -17.42 2.00 13.55
C LEU A 220 -18.48 2.58 14.51
N ALA A 221 -19.55 1.85 14.76
CA ALA A 221 -20.61 2.28 15.67
C ALA A 221 -20.11 2.54 17.11
N PHE A 222 -19.02 1.87 17.53
CA PHE A 222 -18.45 2.00 18.88
C PHE A 222 -17.62 3.28 19.04
N MET A 223 -17.39 4.02 17.97
CA MET A 223 -16.74 5.33 18.02
C MET A 223 -17.69 6.45 18.48
N ARG A 224 -19.01 6.19 18.51
CA ARG A 224 -20.00 7.20 18.89
C ARG A 224 -19.84 7.64 20.34
N GLY A 225 -19.88 8.97 20.57
CA GLY A 225 -19.77 9.57 21.89
C GLY A 225 -18.35 9.62 22.49
N ARG A 226 -17.35 9.19 21.74
CA ARG A 226 -15.94 9.20 22.17
C ARG A 226 -15.22 10.45 21.70
N THR A 227 -14.11 10.78 22.35
CA THR A 227 -13.08 11.69 21.86
C THR A 227 -11.78 10.90 21.79
N LEU A 228 -11.15 10.86 20.63
CA LEU A 228 -9.99 10.04 20.34
C LEU A 228 -8.74 10.90 20.44
N ASN A 229 -8.01 10.81 21.55
CA ASN A 229 -6.80 11.55 21.81
C ASN A 229 -5.58 10.66 21.68
N ASP A 230 -4.43 11.26 21.36
CA ASP A 230 -3.11 10.64 21.32
C ASP A 230 -3.11 9.29 20.54
N ALA A 231 -3.75 9.29 19.37
CA ALA A 231 -4.05 8.08 18.63
C ALA A 231 -3.89 8.24 17.11
N VAL A 232 -3.48 7.15 16.45
CA VAL A 232 -3.76 6.97 15.02
C VAL A 232 -5.01 6.13 14.89
N VAL A 233 -6.00 6.66 14.20
CA VAL A 233 -7.31 6.03 13.99
C VAL A 233 -7.50 5.71 12.52
N ILE A 234 -7.73 4.44 12.19
CA ILE A 234 -7.93 3.99 10.81
C ILE A 234 -9.37 3.55 10.63
N LEU A 235 -10.06 4.16 9.68
CA LEU A 235 -11.35 3.69 9.18
C LEU A 235 -11.12 2.97 7.86
N ASP A 236 -11.21 1.65 7.89
CA ASP A 236 -11.04 0.80 6.71
C ASP A 236 -12.39 0.45 6.08
N GLU A 237 -12.42 0.14 4.77
CA GLU A 237 -13.63 -0.11 3.96
C GLU A 237 -14.65 1.03 4.08
N ALA A 238 -14.16 2.25 4.13
CA ALA A 238 -14.95 3.46 4.41
C ALA A 238 -16.00 3.77 3.34
N GLN A 239 -15.92 3.19 2.12
CA GLN A 239 -16.96 3.30 1.11
C GLN A 239 -18.31 2.75 1.60
N ASN A 240 -18.26 1.86 2.59
CA ASN A 240 -19.43 1.24 3.19
C ASN A 240 -19.96 1.99 4.44
N ALA A 241 -19.34 3.11 4.81
CA ALA A 241 -19.88 4.02 5.81
C ALA A 241 -20.88 4.99 5.17
N THR A 242 -22.03 5.19 5.82
CA THR A 242 -22.99 6.22 5.39
C THR A 242 -22.44 7.62 5.67
N CYS A 243 -23.04 8.66 5.05
CA CYS A 243 -22.66 10.06 5.28
C CYS A 243 -22.77 10.45 6.78
N ALA A 244 -23.78 9.95 7.47
CA ALA A 244 -23.95 10.20 8.91
C ALA A 244 -22.85 9.52 9.75
N GLN A 245 -22.47 8.28 9.41
CA GLN A 245 -21.39 7.55 10.07
C GLN A 245 -20.03 8.20 9.81
N MET A 246 -19.74 8.63 8.58
CA MET A 246 -18.51 9.34 8.24
C MET A 246 -18.39 10.65 9.02
N LYS A 247 -19.43 11.47 9.04
CA LYS A 247 -19.47 12.69 9.86
C LYS A 247 -19.27 12.39 11.33
N MET A 248 -19.97 11.38 11.87
CA MET A 248 -19.84 10.96 13.26
C MET A 248 -18.37 10.57 13.54
N PHE A 249 -17.72 9.80 12.69
CA PHE A 249 -16.33 9.35 12.84
C PHE A 249 -15.35 10.52 12.85
N LEU A 250 -15.36 11.37 11.83
CA LEU A 250 -14.44 12.49 11.69
C LEU A 250 -14.53 13.48 12.86
N THR A 251 -15.73 13.65 13.42
CA THR A 251 -15.96 14.52 14.58
C THR A 251 -15.54 13.89 15.92
N ARG A 252 -14.92 12.71 15.92
CA ARG A 252 -14.31 12.08 17.12
C ARG A 252 -12.87 12.49 17.34
N MET A 253 -12.28 13.18 16.37
CA MET A 253 -10.90 13.66 16.44
C MET A 253 -10.68 14.51 17.70
N GLY A 254 -9.70 14.13 18.50
CA GLY A 254 -9.27 14.85 19.70
C GLY A 254 -7.84 15.38 19.55
N LYS A 255 -7.21 15.68 20.69
CA LYS A 255 -5.83 16.18 20.72
C LYS A 255 -4.85 15.12 20.22
N ASN A 256 -3.86 15.53 19.42
CA ASN A 256 -2.81 14.67 18.88
C ASN A 256 -3.39 13.38 18.22
N CYS A 257 -4.51 13.53 17.51
CA CYS A 257 -5.17 12.46 16.81
C CYS A 257 -4.89 12.58 15.31
N LYS A 258 -4.57 11.46 14.69
CA LYS A 258 -4.42 11.35 13.25
C LYS A 258 -5.43 10.34 12.72
N MET A 259 -6.17 10.72 11.68
CA MET A 259 -7.18 9.85 11.06
C MET A 259 -6.77 9.46 9.65
N VAL A 260 -6.80 8.16 9.36
CA VAL A 260 -6.60 7.63 8.01
C VAL A 260 -7.85 6.89 7.58
N VAL A 261 -8.44 7.32 6.48
CA VAL A 261 -9.68 6.76 5.92
C VAL A 261 -9.34 6.03 4.64
N THR A 262 -9.47 4.70 4.62
CA THR A 262 -9.16 3.88 3.44
C THR A 262 -10.45 3.31 2.83
N GLY A 263 -10.50 3.25 1.50
CA GLY A 263 -11.67 2.67 0.83
C GLY A 263 -11.54 2.54 -0.68
N ASP A 264 -12.45 1.75 -1.24
CA ASP A 264 -12.57 1.52 -2.67
C ASP A 264 -13.97 1.94 -3.16
N VAL A 265 -14.06 3.07 -3.84
CA VAL A 265 -15.33 3.61 -4.32
C VAL A 265 -16.00 2.74 -5.40
N THR A 266 -15.30 1.74 -5.93
CA THR A 266 -15.86 0.77 -6.88
C THR A 266 -16.59 -0.38 -6.19
N GLN A 267 -16.27 -0.63 -4.90
CA GLN A 267 -16.78 -1.75 -4.09
C GLN A 267 -17.74 -1.25 -2.98
N ILE A 268 -18.81 -0.57 -3.38
CA ILE A 268 -19.81 -0.04 -2.44
C ILE A 268 -20.92 -1.08 -2.28
N ASP A 269 -21.03 -1.66 -1.07
CA ASP A 269 -22.04 -2.67 -0.68
C ASP A 269 -23.31 -2.05 -0.07
N LEU A 270 -23.36 -0.72 0.07
CA LEU A 270 -24.54 -0.02 0.53
C LEU A 270 -25.71 -0.17 -0.46
N ILE A 271 -26.93 -0.32 0.05
CA ILE A 271 -28.16 -0.44 -0.76
C ILE A 271 -28.28 0.68 -1.79
N LYS A 272 -27.87 1.89 -1.43
CA LYS A 272 -27.79 3.02 -2.35
C LYS A 272 -26.35 3.53 -2.37
N LYS A 273 -25.65 3.34 -3.48
CA LYS A 273 -24.25 3.77 -3.65
C LYS A 273 -24.03 5.26 -3.36
N LYS A 274 -25.03 6.12 -3.62
CA LYS A 274 -25.00 7.55 -3.34
C LYS A 274 -24.96 7.91 -1.84
N ASP A 275 -25.30 6.95 -0.96
CA ASP A 275 -25.30 7.18 0.48
C ASP A 275 -23.88 6.95 1.08
N SER A 276 -22.88 6.58 0.25
CA SER A 276 -21.49 6.44 0.67
C SER A 276 -20.92 7.75 1.18
N GLY A 277 -20.58 7.75 2.46
CA GLY A 277 -19.98 8.90 3.13
C GLY A 277 -18.55 9.20 2.66
N LEU A 278 -17.82 8.19 2.14
CA LEU A 278 -16.49 8.37 1.59
C LEU A 278 -16.51 9.29 0.37
N MET A 279 -17.39 9.03 -0.59
CA MET A 279 -17.52 9.87 -1.80
C MET A 279 -17.88 11.32 -1.45
N GLN A 280 -18.87 11.48 -0.56
CA GLN A 280 -19.27 12.82 -0.11
C GLN A 280 -18.13 13.53 0.62
N ALA A 281 -17.44 12.85 1.56
CA ALA A 281 -16.36 13.44 2.34
C ALA A 281 -15.20 13.89 1.43
N CYS A 282 -14.78 13.08 0.46
CA CYS A 282 -13.76 13.45 -0.51
C CYS A 282 -14.12 14.71 -1.33
N THR A 283 -15.42 14.94 -1.57
CA THR A 283 -15.86 16.12 -2.31
C THR A 283 -15.90 17.38 -1.45
N ILE A 284 -16.46 17.27 -0.22
CA ILE A 284 -16.72 18.47 0.59
C ILE A 284 -15.55 18.89 1.46
N LEU A 285 -14.58 17.99 1.72
CA LEU A 285 -13.40 18.24 2.57
C LEU A 285 -12.14 18.51 1.75
N ASP A 286 -12.25 18.53 0.43
CA ASP A 286 -11.12 18.88 -0.42
C ASP A 286 -10.66 20.33 -0.17
N HIS A 287 -9.36 20.56 -0.27
CA HIS A 287 -8.71 21.85 -0.04
C HIS A 287 -8.84 22.43 1.39
N ILE A 288 -9.13 21.62 2.39
CA ILE A 288 -9.06 22.03 3.80
C ILE A 288 -7.64 21.75 4.32
N ASP A 289 -7.01 22.76 4.91
CA ASP A 289 -5.68 22.61 5.53
C ASP A 289 -5.70 21.49 6.58
N GLY A 290 -4.67 20.62 6.57
CA GLY A 290 -4.59 19.44 7.43
C GLY A 290 -5.37 18.21 6.93
N ILE A 291 -6.10 18.34 5.81
CA ILE A 291 -6.78 17.19 5.14
C ILE A 291 -6.13 16.94 3.78
N SER A 292 -5.85 15.69 3.49
CA SER A 292 -5.34 15.26 2.18
C SER A 292 -6.16 14.12 1.61
N ILE A 293 -6.46 14.19 0.32
CA ILE A 293 -7.22 13.17 -0.41
C ILE A 293 -6.31 12.59 -1.48
N ILE A 294 -5.98 11.30 -1.34
CA ILE A 294 -5.06 10.59 -2.23
C ILE A 294 -5.83 9.53 -3.00
N HIS A 295 -5.75 9.61 -4.31
CA HIS A 295 -6.32 8.62 -5.21
C HIS A 295 -5.22 7.70 -5.76
N LEU A 296 -5.26 6.43 -5.38
CA LEU A 296 -4.37 5.39 -5.88
C LEU A 296 -4.97 4.80 -7.16
N GLU A 297 -4.16 4.76 -8.21
CA GLU A 297 -4.57 4.31 -9.53
C GLU A 297 -4.37 2.80 -9.72
N ASN A 298 -4.85 2.24 -10.84
CA ASN A 298 -4.56 0.86 -11.23
C ASN A 298 -3.06 0.57 -11.38
N SER A 299 -2.26 1.59 -11.68
CA SER A 299 -0.80 1.50 -11.74
C SER A 299 -0.15 1.27 -10.38
N ASP A 300 -0.87 1.54 -9.28
CA ASP A 300 -0.40 1.33 -7.91
C ASP A 300 -0.77 -0.05 -7.36
N VAL A 301 -1.41 -0.90 -8.16
CA VAL A 301 -1.77 -2.26 -7.75
C VAL A 301 -0.52 -3.12 -7.63
N VAL A 302 -0.24 -3.58 -6.42
CA VAL A 302 0.86 -4.50 -6.10
C VAL A 302 0.27 -5.88 -5.82
N ARG A 303 0.05 -6.65 -6.86
CA ARG A 303 -0.54 -8.00 -6.80
C ARG A 303 0.27 -9.00 -7.60
N ASN A 304 0.05 -10.28 -7.30
CA ASN A 304 0.57 -11.35 -8.14
C ASN A 304 0.07 -11.16 -9.59
N PRO A 305 0.94 -11.23 -10.61
CA PRO A 305 0.56 -11.02 -12.01
C PRO A 305 -0.54 -11.97 -12.50
N LEU A 306 -0.61 -13.16 -11.92
CA LEU A 306 -1.69 -14.10 -12.26
C LEU A 306 -3.05 -13.60 -11.76
N VAL A 307 -3.10 -13.04 -10.55
CA VAL A 307 -4.33 -12.45 -10.00
C VAL A 307 -4.80 -11.28 -10.86
N GLN A 308 -3.87 -10.43 -11.31
CA GLN A 308 -4.22 -9.34 -12.23
C GLN A 308 -4.84 -9.85 -13.52
N LYS A 309 -4.26 -10.88 -14.15
CA LYS A 309 -4.81 -11.51 -15.35
C LYS A 309 -6.19 -12.13 -15.12
N ILE A 310 -6.42 -12.72 -13.95
CA ILE A 310 -7.73 -13.26 -13.59
C ILE A 310 -8.76 -12.13 -13.54
N ILE A 311 -8.47 -11.04 -12.84
CA ILE A 311 -9.37 -9.87 -12.73
C ILE A 311 -9.68 -9.29 -14.11
N GLU A 312 -8.66 -9.09 -14.96
CA GLU A 312 -8.84 -8.58 -16.33
C GLU A 312 -9.73 -9.49 -17.20
N ARG A 313 -9.70 -10.80 -16.94
CA ARG A 313 -10.56 -11.74 -17.68
C ARG A 313 -12.01 -11.70 -17.21
N TYR A 314 -12.23 -11.61 -15.88
CA TYR A 314 -13.58 -11.47 -15.33
C TYR A 314 -14.23 -10.14 -15.76
N ALA A 315 -13.50 -9.03 -15.71
CA ALA A 315 -13.99 -7.72 -16.13
C ALA A 315 -14.40 -7.63 -17.63
N LYS A 316 -14.05 -8.65 -18.46
CA LYS A 316 -14.48 -8.74 -19.86
C LYS A 316 -15.79 -9.48 -20.04
N VAL A 317 -16.30 -10.12 -18.99
CA VAL A 317 -17.52 -10.95 -19.03
C VAL A 317 -18.68 -10.27 -18.31
N GLU A 318 -18.37 -9.30 -17.43
CA GLU A 318 -19.32 -8.37 -16.80
C GLU A 318 -19.63 -7.19 -17.75
#